data_afce1772cf3d7fef6e66bac615bf248a
#
_entry.id   afce1772cf3d7fef6e66bac615bf248a
#
_cell.length_a   1.000
_cell.length_b   1.000
_cell.length_c   1.000
_cell.angle_alpha   90.00
_cell.angle_beta   90.00
_cell.angle_gamma   90.00
#
_symmetry.space_group_name_H-M   'P 1'
#
loop_
_entity.id
_entity.type
_entity.pdbx_description
1 polymer ?
#
loop_
_entity_poly.entity_id
_entity_poly.type
_entity_poly.pdbx_seq_one_letter_code
_entity_poly.pdbx_strand_id
1 'polypeptide(L)'
;MNRGYLRLYAKENEMIGNKRFIFLAEKFYQQYPAEQYPELEQKRDRPYIQIWVTIDGVNFAIPLRSSIHHPFVFWTDEERHCGVDFSKAVVLPDESYINESITPHLRDNEFAALYNKDYMIERQMRRYIQKYKRAKANLQKPFNRKLVSFSTLQYFEEEIANIN
;
A
#
# COMPACT_ATOMS: atom_id res chain seq x y z
N MET A 1 -11.83 -7.85 26.23
CA MET A 1 -12.24 -8.44 24.94
C MET A 1 -11.80 -9.91 24.85
N ASN A 2 -12.72 -10.78 24.59
CA ASN A 2 -12.48 -12.22 24.65
C ASN A 2 -11.63 -12.66 23.41
N ARG A 3 -10.53 -13.40 23.63
CA ARG A 3 -9.64 -13.92 22.58
C ARG A 3 -10.35 -14.76 21.49
N GLY A 4 -11.53 -15.29 21.79
CA GLY A 4 -12.37 -16.01 20.84
C GLY A 4 -13.04 -15.13 19.80
N TYR A 5 -13.37 -13.90 20.15
CA TYR A 5 -13.95 -12.91 19.24
C TYR A 5 -12.92 -12.43 18.19
N LEU A 6 -11.68 -12.24 18.63
CA LEU A 6 -10.57 -11.88 17.73
C LEU A 6 -10.24 -12.97 16.69
N ARG A 7 -10.42 -14.24 17.03
CA ARG A 7 -10.19 -15.37 16.10
C ARG A 7 -11.30 -15.54 15.06
N LEU A 8 -12.54 -15.25 15.40
CA LEU A 8 -13.68 -15.24 14.46
C LEU A 8 -13.59 -14.01 13.53
N TYR A 9 -13.24 -12.85 14.06
CA TYR A 9 -13.00 -11.65 13.26
C TYR A 9 -11.81 -11.80 12.31
N ALA A 10 -10.76 -12.52 12.67
CA ALA A 10 -9.61 -12.76 11.79
C ALA A 10 -9.94 -13.63 10.57
N LYS A 11 -10.90 -14.56 10.68
CA LYS A 11 -11.37 -15.39 9.56
C LYS A 11 -12.38 -14.68 8.65
N GLU A 12 -13.18 -13.76 9.20
CA GLU A 12 -14.12 -12.94 8.42
C GLU A 12 -13.43 -11.71 7.82
N ASN A 13 -12.23 -11.37 8.25
CA ASN A 13 -11.50 -10.15 7.91
C ASN A 13 -10.37 -10.33 6.89
N GLU A 14 -10.32 -11.41 6.15
CA GLU A 14 -9.58 -11.41 4.87
C GLU A 14 -10.14 -10.34 3.91
N MET A 15 -11.37 -9.87 4.18
CA MET A 15 -12.07 -8.85 3.38
C MET A 15 -12.85 -7.91 4.29
N ILE A 16 -12.28 -6.77 4.64
CA ILE A 16 -13.05 -5.63 5.17
C ILE A 16 -13.45 -4.75 3.98
N GLY A 17 -14.68 -4.93 3.49
CA GLY A 17 -15.10 -4.28 2.25
C GLY A 17 -14.32 -4.80 1.05
N ASN A 18 -13.69 -3.90 0.28
CA ASN A 18 -12.82 -4.25 -0.86
C ASN A 18 -11.34 -4.40 -0.48
N LYS A 19 -11.01 -4.45 0.82
CA LYS A 19 -9.64 -4.61 1.29
C LYS A 19 -9.30 -6.04 1.59
N ARG A 20 -8.13 -6.44 1.17
CA ARG A 20 -7.50 -7.71 1.49
C ARG A 20 -6.11 -7.44 2.04
N PHE A 21 -5.78 -8.05 3.18
CA PHE A 21 -4.44 -8.00 3.76
C PHE A 21 -3.62 -9.14 3.21
N ILE A 22 -2.46 -8.83 2.64
CA ILE A 22 -1.63 -9.78 1.92
C ILE A 22 -0.15 -9.60 2.21
N PHE A 23 0.64 -10.64 1.92
CA PHE A 23 2.06 -10.51 1.64
C PHE A 23 2.31 -10.70 0.15
N LEU A 24 3.32 -10.02 -0.39
CA LEU A 24 3.75 -10.18 -1.77
C LEU A 24 4.48 -11.51 -1.95
N ALA A 25 4.22 -12.19 -3.07
CA ALA A 25 4.87 -13.43 -3.45
C ALA A 25 6.31 -13.19 -3.93
N GLU A 26 7.14 -14.23 -3.88
CA GLU A 26 8.52 -14.19 -4.40
C GLU A 26 8.59 -13.76 -5.86
N LYS A 27 7.60 -14.12 -6.66
CA LYS A 27 7.44 -13.70 -8.06
C LYS A 27 7.51 -12.17 -8.23
N PHE A 28 6.93 -11.41 -7.30
CA PHE A 28 7.01 -9.94 -7.31
C PHE A 28 8.45 -9.47 -7.18
N TYR A 29 9.18 -9.97 -6.18
CA TYR A 29 10.56 -9.57 -5.92
C TYR A 29 11.51 -9.97 -7.05
N GLN A 30 11.24 -11.08 -7.73
CA GLN A 30 11.99 -11.50 -8.92
C GLN A 30 11.76 -10.56 -10.10
N GLN A 31 10.55 -10.09 -10.30
CA GLN A 31 10.20 -9.16 -11.37
C GLN A 31 10.71 -7.74 -11.11
N TYR A 32 10.74 -7.33 -9.84
CA TYR A 32 11.16 -6.00 -9.41
C TYR A 32 12.37 -6.08 -8.45
N PRO A 33 13.55 -6.48 -8.94
CA PRO A 33 14.74 -6.59 -8.08
C PRO A 33 15.17 -5.23 -7.53
N ALA A 34 15.58 -5.21 -6.26
CA ALA A 34 15.89 -3.99 -5.52
C ALA A 34 16.96 -3.10 -6.18
N GLU A 35 17.90 -3.70 -6.90
CA GLU A 35 18.98 -2.97 -7.60
C GLU A 35 18.44 -2.09 -8.74
N GLN A 36 17.36 -2.53 -9.40
CA GLN A 36 16.72 -1.80 -10.50
C GLN A 36 15.53 -0.94 -10.04
N TYR A 37 14.95 -1.27 -8.89
CA TYR A 37 13.75 -0.65 -8.33
C TYR A 37 13.95 -0.24 -6.87
N PRO A 38 14.92 0.64 -6.58
CA PRO A 38 15.33 0.95 -5.20
C PRO A 38 14.23 1.57 -4.33
N GLU A 39 13.29 2.31 -4.93
CA GLU A 39 12.19 2.94 -4.18
C GLU A 39 11.15 1.95 -3.66
N LEU A 40 11.13 0.71 -4.15
CA LEU A 40 10.24 -0.33 -3.62
C LEU A 40 10.60 -0.75 -2.20
N GLU A 41 11.81 -0.44 -1.72
CA GLU A 41 12.27 -0.69 -0.35
C GLU A 41 11.98 -2.12 0.14
N GLN A 42 12.44 -3.11 -0.60
CA GLN A 42 12.15 -4.51 -0.34
C GLN A 42 12.77 -4.98 0.97
N LYS A 43 11.94 -5.59 1.83
CA LYS A 43 12.36 -6.27 3.06
C LYS A 43 11.92 -7.73 3.01
N ARG A 44 12.77 -8.61 2.47
CA ARG A 44 12.46 -10.05 2.34
C ARG A 44 12.38 -10.76 3.68
N ASP A 45 13.24 -10.39 4.66
CA ASP A 45 13.28 -11.02 5.97
C ASP A 45 12.10 -10.64 6.86
N ARG A 46 11.56 -9.43 6.67
CA ARG A 46 10.38 -8.91 7.36
C ARG A 46 9.49 -8.20 6.35
N PRO A 47 8.75 -8.93 5.53
CA PRO A 47 7.91 -8.32 4.52
C PRO A 47 6.82 -7.47 5.16
N TYR A 48 6.50 -6.36 4.52
CA TYR A 48 5.38 -5.53 4.93
C TYR A 48 4.05 -6.22 4.65
N ILE A 49 3.10 -6.11 5.57
CA ILE A 49 1.71 -6.39 5.26
C ILE A 49 1.23 -5.32 4.27
N GLN A 50 0.60 -5.77 3.20
CA GLN A 50 0.05 -4.92 2.16
C GLN A 50 -1.47 -4.90 2.24
N ILE A 51 -2.09 -3.78 1.90
CA ILE A 51 -3.53 -3.70 1.69
C ILE A 51 -3.79 -3.76 0.19
N TRP A 52 -4.61 -4.71 -0.24
CA TRP A 52 -5.05 -4.82 -1.63
C TRP A 52 -6.25 -3.91 -1.86
N VAL A 53 -6.11 -2.96 -2.79
CA VAL A 53 -7.15 -2.01 -3.16
C VAL A 53 -7.29 -1.97 -4.68
N THR A 54 -8.50 -2.04 -5.19
CA THR A 54 -8.78 -1.91 -6.62
C THR A 54 -9.37 -0.54 -6.92
N ILE A 55 -8.73 0.21 -7.83
CA ILE A 55 -9.17 1.54 -8.28
C ILE A 55 -9.26 1.53 -9.80
N ASP A 56 -10.45 1.77 -10.33
CA ASP A 56 -10.72 1.79 -11.78
C ASP A 56 -10.14 0.56 -12.51
N GLY A 57 -10.29 -0.63 -11.90
CA GLY A 57 -9.80 -1.89 -12.44
C GLY A 57 -8.30 -2.17 -12.24
N VAL A 58 -7.56 -1.24 -11.64
CA VAL A 58 -6.14 -1.41 -11.31
C VAL A 58 -5.99 -1.88 -9.87
N ASN A 59 -5.25 -2.97 -9.67
CA ASN A 59 -5.01 -3.54 -8.35
C ASN A 59 -3.74 -2.97 -7.73
N PHE A 60 -3.88 -2.36 -6.57
CA PHE A 60 -2.77 -1.84 -5.77
C PHE A 60 -2.53 -2.69 -4.54
N ALA A 61 -1.27 -2.89 -4.20
CA ALA A 61 -0.84 -3.32 -2.88
C ALA A 61 -0.14 -2.14 -2.20
N ILE A 62 -0.65 -1.73 -1.04
CA ILE A 62 -0.18 -0.55 -0.31
C ILE A 62 0.38 -1.01 1.03
N PRO A 63 1.68 -0.77 1.33
CA PRO A 63 2.29 -1.32 2.53
C PRO A 63 1.87 -0.59 3.80
N LEU A 64 1.71 -1.37 4.87
CA LEU A 64 1.73 -0.89 6.25
C LEU A 64 3.18 -0.72 6.67
N ARG A 65 3.56 0.50 6.99
CA ARG A 65 4.95 0.87 7.32
C ARG A 65 5.05 1.64 8.63
N SER A 66 6.24 1.66 9.18
CA SER A 66 6.64 2.51 10.31
C SER A 66 7.67 3.55 9.87
N SER A 67 7.97 4.49 10.74
CA SER A 67 8.96 5.55 10.48
C SER A 67 8.66 6.39 9.24
N ILE A 68 7.38 6.70 9.03
CA ILE A 68 6.92 7.49 7.89
C ILE A 68 7.03 8.98 8.25
N HIS A 69 7.78 9.75 7.44
CA HIS A 69 8.05 11.17 7.65
C HIS A 69 7.59 12.06 6.48
N HIS A 70 6.46 11.74 5.89
CA HIS A 70 5.80 12.51 4.84
C HIS A 70 4.27 12.43 5.02
N PRO A 71 3.47 13.29 4.35
CA PRO A 71 2.02 13.36 4.57
C PRO A 71 1.19 12.37 3.75
N PHE A 72 1.81 11.56 2.85
CA PHE A 72 1.09 10.67 1.92
C PHE A 72 0.81 9.32 2.57
N VAL A 73 0.04 9.35 3.63
CA VAL A 73 -0.19 8.20 4.51
C VAL A 73 -1.59 8.25 5.11
N PHE A 74 -2.20 7.08 5.29
CA PHE A 74 -3.32 6.91 6.20
C PHE A 74 -2.77 6.41 7.53
N TRP A 75 -2.80 7.25 8.55
CA TRP A 75 -2.21 6.92 9.86
C TRP A 75 -3.00 5.83 10.58
N THR A 76 -2.31 4.79 11.03
CA THR A 76 -2.80 3.81 12.00
C THR A 76 -2.34 4.15 13.42
N ASP A 77 -1.17 4.77 13.53
CA ASP A 77 -0.61 5.32 14.78
C ASP A 77 0.30 6.50 14.42
N GLU A 78 -0.26 7.71 14.44
CA GLU A 78 0.47 8.91 14.02
C GLU A 78 1.63 9.24 14.95
N GLU A 79 1.48 9.03 16.27
CA GLU A 79 2.54 9.30 17.23
C GLU A 79 3.78 8.43 16.98
N ARG A 80 3.58 7.20 16.53
CA ARG A 80 4.64 6.26 16.18
C ARG A 80 5.03 6.28 14.70
N HIS A 81 4.48 7.20 13.93
CA HIS A 81 4.71 7.31 12.49
C HIS A 81 4.42 6.00 11.73
N CYS A 82 3.33 5.30 12.10
CA CYS A 82 2.89 4.07 11.47
C CYS A 82 1.61 4.28 10.66
N GLY A 83 1.53 3.68 9.49
CA GLY A 83 0.34 3.77 8.67
C GLY A 83 0.44 3.10 7.32
N VAL A 84 -0.57 3.34 6.51
CA VAL A 84 -0.67 2.88 5.11
C VAL A 84 0.05 3.91 4.23
N ASP A 85 1.18 3.52 3.66
CA ASP A 85 2.07 4.43 2.93
C ASP A 85 1.76 4.44 1.43
N PHE A 86 1.02 5.43 0.96
CA PHE A 86 0.66 5.56 -0.46
C PHE A 86 1.86 5.76 -1.37
N SER A 87 2.95 6.36 -0.88
CA SER A 87 4.14 6.61 -1.68
C SER A 87 4.89 5.33 -2.09
N LYS A 88 4.61 4.22 -1.41
CA LYS A 88 5.22 2.91 -1.63
C LYS A 88 4.23 1.87 -2.19
N ALA A 89 3.09 2.31 -2.68
CA ALA A 89 2.13 1.45 -3.36
C ALA A 89 2.71 0.84 -4.63
N VAL A 90 2.35 -0.41 -4.90
CA VAL A 90 2.72 -1.11 -6.13
C VAL A 90 1.47 -1.58 -6.86
N VAL A 91 1.58 -1.76 -8.17
CA VAL A 91 0.51 -2.34 -8.99
C VAL A 91 0.79 -3.82 -9.20
N LEU A 92 -0.23 -4.64 -9.00
CA LEU A 92 -0.17 -6.07 -9.23
C LEU A 92 -1.11 -6.46 -10.37
N PRO A 93 -0.62 -7.18 -11.42
CA PRO A 93 -1.45 -7.57 -12.53
C PRO A 93 -2.60 -8.51 -12.16
N ASP A 94 -2.35 -9.43 -11.21
CA ASP A 94 -3.29 -10.45 -10.78
C ASP A 94 -2.94 -11.01 -9.40
N GLU A 95 -3.75 -11.94 -8.90
CA GLU A 95 -3.58 -12.56 -7.58
C GLU A 95 -2.40 -13.53 -7.48
N SER A 96 -1.74 -13.90 -8.59
CA SER A 96 -0.54 -14.75 -8.54
C SER A 96 0.65 -14.08 -7.85
N TYR A 97 0.60 -12.76 -7.66
CA TYR A 97 1.60 -11.98 -6.93
C TYR A 97 1.37 -11.96 -5.41
N ILE A 98 0.33 -12.62 -4.93
CA ILE A 98 0.02 -12.74 -3.51
C ILE A 98 0.63 -14.02 -2.96
N ASN A 99 1.30 -13.91 -1.81
CA ASN A 99 1.78 -15.08 -1.07
C ASN A 99 0.63 -15.69 -0.26
N GLU A 100 0.02 -16.75 -0.79
CA GLU A 100 -1.10 -17.46 -0.15
C GLU A 100 -0.66 -18.38 1.00
N SER A 101 0.64 -18.64 1.16
CA SER A 101 1.16 -19.55 2.20
C SER A 101 1.24 -18.91 3.58
N ILE A 102 1.17 -17.58 3.67
CA ILE A 102 1.27 -16.84 4.93
C ILE A 102 0.03 -15.95 5.09
N THR A 103 -0.63 -16.08 6.24
CA THR A 103 -1.75 -15.20 6.60
C THR A 103 -1.24 -14.00 7.39
N PRO A 104 -1.48 -12.77 6.92
CA PRO A 104 -1.11 -11.56 7.66
C PRO A 104 -1.89 -11.43 8.98
N HIS A 105 -1.21 -11.04 10.05
CA HIS A 105 -1.82 -10.75 11.33
C HIS A 105 -1.59 -9.28 11.70
N LEU A 106 -2.67 -8.49 11.67
CA LEU A 106 -2.62 -7.10 12.12
C LEU A 106 -2.54 -7.03 13.65
N ARG A 107 -1.85 -6.00 14.14
CA ARG A 107 -1.95 -5.62 15.56
C ARG A 107 -3.35 -5.10 15.85
N ASP A 108 -3.80 -5.19 17.11
CA ASP A 108 -5.14 -4.75 17.50
C ASP A 108 -5.38 -3.26 17.20
N ASN A 109 -4.39 -2.41 17.41
CA ASN A 109 -4.46 -0.98 17.10
C ASN A 109 -4.52 -0.69 15.60
N GLU A 110 -3.78 -1.43 14.79
CA GLU A 110 -3.83 -1.33 13.33
C GLU A 110 -5.20 -1.75 12.81
N PHE A 111 -5.71 -2.86 13.30
CA PHE A 111 -7.04 -3.36 12.94
C PHE A 111 -8.13 -2.34 13.28
N ALA A 112 -8.12 -1.80 14.52
CA ALA A 112 -9.08 -0.80 14.95
C ALA A 112 -9.02 0.48 14.09
N ALA A 113 -7.82 0.93 13.73
CA ALA A 113 -7.63 2.12 12.90
C ALA A 113 -8.12 1.93 11.45
N LEU A 114 -8.03 0.70 10.93
CA LEU A 114 -8.40 0.36 9.55
C LEU A 114 -9.87 -0.08 9.39
N TYR A 115 -10.54 -0.39 10.50
CA TYR A 115 -11.91 -0.86 10.46
C TYR A 115 -12.86 0.17 9.82
N ASN A 116 -13.66 -0.26 8.85
CA ASN A 116 -14.58 0.59 8.07
C ASN A 116 -13.95 1.82 7.40
N LYS A 117 -12.65 1.77 7.10
CA LYS A 117 -11.92 2.88 6.44
C LYS A 117 -11.65 2.66 4.95
N ASP A 118 -12.28 1.66 4.33
CA ASP A 118 -12.05 1.28 2.93
C ASP A 118 -12.21 2.45 1.98
N TYR A 119 -13.34 3.12 2.09
CA TYR A 119 -13.64 4.28 1.26
C TYR A 119 -12.62 5.42 1.44
N MET A 120 -12.20 5.67 2.68
CA MET A 120 -11.22 6.72 2.96
C MET A 120 -9.86 6.39 2.37
N ILE A 121 -9.41 5.14 2.49
CA ILE A 121 -8.11 4.70 1.96
C ILE A 121 -8.12 4.75 0.43
N GLU A 122 -9.17 4.22 -0.21
CA GLU A 122 -9.34 4.30 -1.66
C GLU A 122 -9.33 5.76 -2.16
N ARG A 123 -10.11 6.63 -1.50
CA ARG A 123 -10.18 8.05 -1.83
C ARG A 123 -8.84 8.76 -1.67
N GLN A 124 -8.11 8.46 -0.59
CA GLN A 124 -6.79 9.05 -0.35
C GLN A 124 -5.75 8.52 -1.34
N MET A 125 -5.79 7.23 -1.68
CA MET A 125 -4.92 6.67 -2.71
C MET A 125 -5.18 7.32 -4.07
N ARG A 126 -6.45 7.49 -4.45
CA ARG A 126 -6.84 8.18 -5.70
C ARG A 126 -6.30 9.63 -5.73
N ARG A 127 -6.42 10.35 -4.63
CA ARG A 127 -5.85 11.71 -4.49
C ARG A 127 -4.33 11.71 -4.62
N TYR A 128 -3.67 10.70 -4.04
CA TYR A 128 -2.23 10.58 -4.17
C TYR A 128 -1.80 10.33 -5.62
N ILE A 129 -2.49 9.44 -6.33
CA ILE A 129 -2.25 9.20 -7.77
C ILE A 129 -2.39 10.49 -8.57
N GLN A 130 -3.46 11.25 -8.34
CA GLN A 130 -3.67 12.54 -9.01
C GLN A 130 -2.56 13.55 -8.69
N LYS A 131 -2.13 13.58 -7.42
CA LYS A 131 -1.02 14.45 -7.01
C LYS A 131 0.29 14.05 -7.68
N TYR A 132 0.58 12.75 -7.75
CA TYR A 132 1.73 12.24 -8.49
C TYR A 132 1.70 12.68 -9.96
N LYS A 133 0.60 12.48 -10.66
CA LYS A 133 0.44 12.86 -12.06
C LYS A 133 0.67 14.38 -12.28
N ARG A 134 0.10 15.21 -11.42
CA ARG A 134 0.32 16.67 -11.48
C ARG A 134 1.77 17.04 -11.21
N ALA A 135 2.42 16.37 -10.26
CA ALA A 135 3.83 16.59 -9.98
C ALA A 135 4.71 16.19 -11.16
N LYS A 136 4.42 15.05 -11.78
CA LYS A 136 5.13 14.57 -12.99
C LYS A 136 5.00 15.54 -14.16
N ALA A 137 3.85 16.16 -14.32
CA ALA A 137 3.61 17.18 -15.36
C ALA A 137 4.29 18.51 -15.09
N ASN A 138 4.82 18.73 -13.88
CA ASN A 138 5.47 20.01 -13.50
C ASN A 138 6.73 19.75 -12.64
N LEU A 139 7.74 19.17 -13.26
CA LEU A 139 9.02 18.86 -12.61
C LEU A 139 9.92 20.08 -12.38
N GLN A 140 9.52 21.26 -12.80
CA GLN A 140 10.27 22.49 -12.53
C GLN A 140 10.26 22.84 -11.04
N LYS A 141 9.20 22.47 -10.31
CA LYS A 141 9.11 22.69 -8.87
C LYS A 141 9.92 21.62 -8.10
N PRO A 142 10.84 22.03 -7.19
CA PRO A 142 11.67 21.09 -6.41
C PRO A 142 10.86 20.07 -5.62
N PHE A 143 9.74 20.49 -5.04
CA PHE A 143 8.84 19.59 -4.30
C PHE A 143 8.29 18.47 -5.20
N ASN A 144 7.91 18.79 -6.43
CA ASN A 144 7.38 17.81 -7.38
C ASN A 144 8.47 16.82 -7.81
N ARG A 145 9.70 17.27 -8.06
CA ARG A 145 10.82 16.37 -8.35
C ARG A 145 11.06 15.39 -7.21
N LYS A 146 11.04 15.90 -5.98
CA LYS A 146 11.21 15.05 -4.78
C LYS A 146 10.10 14.01 -4.68
N LEU A 147 8.83 14.42 -4.82
CA LEU A 147 7.69 13.51 -4.76
C LEU A 147 7.79 12.41 -5.81
N VAL A 148 8.06 12.75 -7.06
CA VAL A 148 8.18 11.78 -8.16
C VAL A 148 9.36 10.84 -7.93
N SER A 149 10.49 11.35 -7.44
CA SER A 149 11.72 10.56 -7.28
C SER A 149 11.61 9.49 -6.19
N PHE A 150 10.90 9.74 -5.10
CA PHE A 150 10.76 8.73 -4.03
C PHE A 150 9.53 7.84 -4.16
N SER A 151 8.56 8.20 -5.02
CA SER A 151 7.34 7.44 -5.22
C SER A 151 7.57 6.20 -6.07
N THR A 152 7.01 5.07 -5.63
CA THR A 152 7.01 3.84 -6.44
C THR A 152 6.14 3.94 -7.68
N LEU A 153 5.20 4.90 -7.74
CA LEU A 153 4.35 5.09 -8.92
C LEU A 153 5.13 5.40 -10.19
N GLN A 154 6.38 5.87 -10.08
CA GLN A 154 7.27 6.05 -11.23
C GLN A 154 7.49 4.76 -12.05
N TYR A 155 7.30 3.61 -11.43
CA TYR A 155 7.44 2.30 -12.09
C TYR A 155 6.13 1.78 -12.69
N PHE A 156 5.02 2.47 -12.47
CA PHE A 156 3.66 2.04 -12.83
C PHE A 156 2.89 3.13 -13.58
N GLU A 157 3.57 4.01 -14.29
CA GLU A 157 2.94 5.16 -14.95
C GLU A 157 1.96 4.75 -16.05
N GLU A 158 2.21 3.65 -16.75
CA GLU A 158 1.29 3.13 -17.77
C GLU A 158 0.00 2.62 -17.12
N GLU A 159 0.11 1.89 -16.02
CA GLU A 159 -1.03 1.30 -15.31
C GLU A 159 -1.94 2.35 -14.68
N ILE A 160 -1.39 3.45 -14.19
CA ILE A 160 -2.17 4.53 -13.56
C ILE A 160 -2.64 5.61 -14.55
N ALA A 161 -2.25 5.53 -15.82
CA ALA A 161 -2.50 6.59 -16.81
C ALA A 161 -3.99 6.96 -16.94
N ASN A 162 -4.88 5.99 -16.86
CA ASN A 162 -6.34 6.17 -17.04
C ASN A 162 -7.12 6.35 -15.72
N ILE A 163 -6.45 6.36 -14.58
CA ILE A 163 -7.08 6.64 -13.29
C ILE A 163 -7.33 8.15 -13.16
N ASN A 164 -8.59 8.53 -12.89
CA ASN A 164 -9.02 9.91 -12.69
C ASN A 164 -9.19 10.27 -11.21
#